data_8ef99e324b8eda5799a71e1eafafcfea
#
_entry.id   8ef99e324b8eda5799a71e1eafafcfea
#
_cell.length_a   1.000
_cell.length_b   1.000
_cell.length_c   1.000
_cell.angle_alpha   90.00
_cell.angle_beta   90.00
_cell.angle_gamma   90.00
#
_symmetry.space_group_name_H-M   'P 1'
#
loop_
_entity.id
_entity.type
_entity.pdbx_description
1 polymer ?
#
loop_
_entity_poly.entity_id
_entity_poly.type
_entity_poly.pdbx_seq_one_letter_code
_entity_poly.pdbx_strand_id
1 'polypeptide(L)'
;MVRYFCLFFFFFGFSQESTFKDYNQKIAGVDFNLEMVALPSGTFKMGSPNFEKNRLADEGPVHEVYIDSFWIGKFEITWDLYQLFMQREIDSKKIKYGDEINVDVDAVTSATTPYVDMTFGMGSNEYPAISMTQLAASKFCEWLSAMTGNYYRLPTEAEWEYACRAGSESAYGFGNDANELADYAWYDYNSGGKYQKVGSKKPNNWGLHDMHGNVAEWTLDQYSPRSYYSYVNQIANNPYNKAQKLYPRVVRGGSWMSSDYRLRSSSRTPSNKNWKKQDPQIPKSRWWHTDAQFLGFRIVRPYKVPENYKDFWIQ
;
A
#
# COMPACT_ATOMS: atom_id res chain seq x y z
N MET A 1 -71.32 11.15 12.44
CA MET A 1 -70.30 11.63 11.53
C MET A 1 -68.97 11.46 12.28
N VAL A 2 -68.23 10.33 12.05
CA VAL A 2 -67.05 9.97 12.74
C VAL A 2 -65.84 10.35 11.82
N ARG A 3 -64.97 11.25 12.28
CA ARG A 3 -63.76 11.68 11.57
C ARG A 3 -62.61 10.77 11.98
N TYR A 4 -62.10 9.99 11.03
CA TYR A 4 -60.83 9.26 11.21
C TYR A 4 -59.66 10.20 10.98
N PHE A 5 -58.79 10.31 11.96
CA PHE A 5 -57.52 11.03 11.90
C PHE A 5 -56.44 10.01 11.54
N CYS A 6 -55.91 10.04 10.30
CA CYS A 6 -54.77 9.25 9.91
C CYS A 6 -53.50 9.95 10.40
N LEU A 7 -52.82 9.35 11.37
CA LEU A 7 -51.45 9.74 11.77
C LEU A 7 -50.46 9.13 10.76
N PHE A 8 -49.84 9.97 9.97
CA PHE A 8 -48.68 9.59 9.18
C PHE A 8 -47.43 9.63 10.06
N PHE A 9 -46.85 8.46 10.39
CA PHE A 9 -45.54 8.35 10.97
C PHE A 9 -44.51 8.48 9.85
N PHE A 10 -43.80 9.62 9.81
CA PHE A 10 -42.57 9.74 9.03
C PHE A 10 -41.44 9.01 9.79
N PHE A 11 -41.02 7.86 9.29
CA PHE A 11 -39.76 7.25 9.67
C PHE A 11 -38.63 8.06 9.03
N PHE A 12 -37.99 8.92 9.80
CA PHE A 12 -36.67 9.43 9.45
C PHE A 12 -35.69 8.29 9.62
N GLY A 13 -35.34 7.65 8.51
CA GLY A 13 -34.16 6.79 8.46
C GLY A 13 -32.94 7.64 8.70
N PHE A 14 -32.37 7.58 9.90
CA PHE A 14 -31.00 8.05 10.15
C PHE A 14 -30.07 7.13 9.34
N SER A 15 -29.69 7.54 8.15
CA SER A 15 -28.48 7.06 7.51
C SER A 15 -27.34 7.43 8.45
N GLN A 16 -26.74 6.44 9.09
CA GLN A 16 -25.55 6.62 9.87
C GLN A 16 -24.44 6.91 8.85
N GLU A 17 -24.15 8.20 8.56
CA GLU A 17 -22.97 8.59 7.84
C GLU A 17 -21.77 8.01 8.59
N SER A 18 -21.12 7.02 8.01
CA SER A 18 -19.86 6.52 8.51
C SER A 18 -18.87 7.68 8.45
N THR A 19 -18.54 8.26 9.61
CA THR A 19 -17.62 9.39 9.67
C THR A 19 -16.27 8.93 9.10
N PHE A 20 -15.82 9.56 8.00
CA PHE A 20 -14.52 9.30 7.39
C PHE A 20 -13.42 9.74 8.35
N LYS A 21 -12.87 8.78 9.09
CA LYS A 21 -11.83 8.97 10.12
C LYS A 21 -10.95 7.72 10.21
N ASP A 22 -9.82 7.85 10.88
CA ASP A 22 -8.94 6.73 11.20
C ASP A 22 -9.71 5.62 11.93
N TYR A 23 -9.33 4.39 11.65
CA TYR A 23 -9.93 3.23 12.30
C TYR A 23 -8.94 2.07 12.42
N ASN A 24 -9.29 1.15 13.31
CA ASN A 24 -8.58 -0.12 13.46
C ASN A 24 -9.41 -1.24 12.82
N GLN A 25 -8.87 -1.85 11.75
CA GLN A 25 -9.48 -3.03 11.17
C GLN A 25 -9.21 -4.25 12.06
N LYS A 26 -10.29 -4.79 12.61
CA LYS A 26 -10.23 -6.06 13.34
C LYS A 26 -10.24 -7.23 12.38
N ILE A 27 -9.47 -8.27 12.72
CA ILE A 27 -9.48 -9.56 12.03
C ILE A 27 -9.87 -10.62 13.06
N ALA A 28 -10.89 -11.41 12.74
CA ALA A 28 -11.38 -12.41 13.67
C ALA A 28 -10.30 -13.46 14.00
N GLY A 29 -10.16 -13.76 15.29
CA GLY A 29 -9.17 -14.73 15.76
C GLY A 29 -7.76 -14.17 15.98
N VAL A 30 -7.60 -12.85 15.87
CA VAL A 30 -6.32 -12.14 16.03
C VAL A 30 -6.46 -11.06 17.11
N ASP A 31 -5.46 -10.92 17.96
CA ASP A 31 -5.44 -9.93 19.06
C ASP A 31 -4.58 -8.70 18.73
N PHE A 32 -4.48 -8.34 17.46
CA PHE A 32 -3.90 -7.07 17.07
C PHE A 32 -4.76 -6.37 16.00
N ASN A 33 -4.60 -5.08 15.87
CA ASN A 33 -5.37 -4.26 14.95
C ASN A 33 -4.50 -3.79 13.77
N LEU A 34 -5.11 -3.76 12.61
CA LEU A 34 -4.54 -3.10 11.44
C LEU A 34 -4.99 -1.63 11.45
N GLU A 35 -4.07 -0.73 11.78
CA GLU A 35 -4.35 0.71 11.85
C GLU A 35 -4.46 1.30 10.44
N MET A 36 -5.60 1.95 10.16
CA MET A 36 -5.89 2.58 8.87
C MET A 36 -6.09 4.10 9.07
N VAL A 37 -5.32 4.89 8.37
CA VAL A 37 -5.36 6.35 8.40
C VAL A 37 -6.23 6.88 7.28
N ALA A 38 -7.16 7.79 7.61
CA ALA A 38 -8.09 8.40 6.65
C ALA A 38 -7.41 9.58 5.94
N LEU A 39 -7.24 9.49 4.63
CA LEU A 39 -6.69 10.55 3.81
C LEU A 39 -7.79 11.22 2.99
N PRO A 40 -8.00 12.55 3.16
CA PRO A 40 -9.01 13.27 2.42
C PRO A 40 -8.69 13.29 0.92
N SER A 41 -9.71 13.50 0.10
CA SER A 41 -9.50 13.80 -1.32
C SER A 41 -8.74 15.12 -1.47
N GLY A 42 -7.95 15.21 -2.52
CA GLY A 42 -7.20 16.44 -2.79
C GLY A 42 -6.39 16.39 -4.07
N THR A 43 -5.86 17.56 -4.44
CA THR A 43 -4.97 17.71 -5.58
C THR A 43 -3.54 17.95 -5.09
N PHE A 44 -2.57 17.31 -5.74
CA PHE A 44 -1.16 17.50 -5.43
C PHE A 44 -0.31 17.48 -6.72
N LYS A 45 0.92 17.95 -6.61
CA LYS A 45 1.92 17.86 -7.68
C LYS A 45 2.70 16.56 -7.55
N MET A 46 2.49 15.65 -8.48
CA MET A 46 3.19 14.37 -8.56
C MET A 46 4.49 14.51 -9.37
N GLY A 47 5.54 13.85 -8.89
CA GLY A 47 6.87 13.91 -9.49
C GLY A 47 7.80 14.94 -8.85
N SER A 48 8.98 15.14 -9.43
CA SER A 48 9.99 16.07 -8.95
C SER A 48 10.31 17.17 -9.96
N PRO A 49 10.48 18.43 -9.50
CA PRO A 49 10.87 19.53 -10.38
C PRO A 49 12.31 19.38 -10.87
N ASN A 50 12.63 19.98 -12.02
CA ASN A 50 13.94 19.83 -12.67
C ASN A 50 15.14 20.27 -11.82
N PHE A 51 14.91 21.13 -10.85
CA PHE A 51 15.96 21.64 -9.94
C PHE A 51 16.13 20.79 -8.67
N GLU A 52 15.30 19.76 -8.46
CA GLU A 52 15.42 18.90 -7.28
C GLU A 52 16.71 18.09 -7.32
N LYS A 53 17.49 18.17 -6.24
CA LYS A 53 18.79 17.50 -6.13
C LYS A 53 18.63 15.97 -6.26
N ASN A 54 19.49 15.34 -7.06
CA ASN A 54 19.51 13.90 -7.30
C ASN A 54 18.25 13.33 -7.95
N ARG A 55 17.45 14.19 -8.59
CA ARG A 55 16.29 13.79 -9.37
C ARG A 55 16.66 12.84 -10.50
N LEU A 56 15.81 11.85 -10.75
CA LEU A 56 15.91 10.97 -11.91
C LEU A 56 14.95 11.42 -13.03
N ALA A 57 15.29 11.06 -14.27
CA ALA A 57 14.53 11.49 -15.45
C ALA A 57 13.08 10.96 -15.49
N ASP A 58 12.83 9.81 -14.87
CA ASP A 58 11.52 9.15 -14.81
C ASP A 58 10.58 9.71 -13.74
N GLU A 59 11.06 10.64 -12.93
CA GLU A 59 10.27 11.35 -11.90
C GLU A 59 9.54 12.58 -12.45
N GLY A 60 9.53 12.78 -13.73
CA GLY A 60 8.90 13.94 -14.36
C GLY A 60 8.32 13.63 -15.74
N PRO A 61 7.62 14.62 -16.32
CA PRO A 61 7.37 15.98 -15.82
C PRO A 61 6.45 16.00 -14.59
N VAL A 62 6.61 17.04 -13.75
CA VAL A 62 5.65 17.33 -12.66
C VAL A 62 4.29 17.63 -13.28
N HIS A 63 3.25 17.04 -12.72
CA HIS A 63 1.87 17.22 -13.18
C HIS A 63 0.89 17.22 -12.00
N GLU A 64 -0.28 17.77 -12.19
CA GLU A 64 -1.32 17.80 -11.17
C GLU A 64 -2.10 16.49 -11.17
N VAL A 65 -2.32 15.95 -9.97
CA VAL A 65 -3.09 14.73 -9.74
C VAL A 65 -4.15 15.01 -8.70
N TYR A 66 -5.38 14.61 -8.99
CA TYR A 66 -6.48 14.55 -8.02
C TYR A 66 -6.65 13.10 -7.55
N ILE A 67 -6.75 12.94 -6.24
CA ILE A 67 -6.98 11.65 -5.57
C ILE A 67 -8.29 11.74 -4.76
N ASP A 68 -9.15 10.75 -4.90
CA ASP A 68 -10.32 10.57 -4.04
C ASP A 68 -9.92 10.19 -2.61
N SER A 69 -10.83 10.38 -1.65
CA SER A 69 -10.60 9.95 -0.27
C SER A 69 -10.41 8.43 -0.16
N PHE A 70 -9.48 8.01 0.68
CA PHE A 70 -9.18 6.60 0.95
C PHE A 70 -8.56 6.43 2.33
N TRP A 71 -8.55 5.20 2.84
CA TRP A 71 -7.74 4.82 3.98
C TRP A 71 -6.48 4.10 3.51
N ILE A 72 -5.38 4.31 4.23
CA ILE A 72 -4.11 3.64 3.98
C ILE A 72 -3.57 3.03 5.28
N GLY A 73 -2.89 1.89 5.17
CA GLY A 73 -2.20 1.31 6.31
C GLY A 73 -1.19 2.29 6.91
N LYS A 74 -1.29 2.53 8.21
CA LYS A 74 -0.37 3.41 8.95
C LYS A 74 1.08 2.95 8.84
N PHE A 75 1.26 1.64 8.75
CA PHE A 75 2.53 0.94 8.63
C PHE A 75 2.55 0.04 7.39
N GLU A 76 3.72 -0.45 7.05
CA GLU A 76 3.90 -1.59 6.16
C GLU A 76 3.22 -2.83 6.75
N ILE A 77 2.78 -3.78 5.93
CA ILE A 77 2.24 -5.05 6.41
C ILE A 77 3.34 -5.84 7.11
N THR A 78 3.07 -6.24 8.36
CA THR A 78 4.03 -6.98 9.18
C THR A 78 3.98 -8.50 8.94
N TRP A 79 5.04 -9.20 9.35
CA TRP A 79 5.07 -10.66 9.32
C TRP A 79 3.95 -11.29 10.15
N ASP A 80 3.62 -10.69 11.31
CA ASP A 80 2.53 -11.17 12.16
C ASP A 80 1.22 -11.29 11.36
N LEU A 81 0.94 -10.30 10.53
CA LEU A 81 -0.27 -10.26 9.70
C LEU A 81 -0.14 -11.11 8.43
N TYR A 82 1.02 -11.07 7.77
CA TYR A 82 1.24 -11.79 6.51
C TYR A 82 1.28 -13.32 6.72
N GLN A 83 1.79 -13.78 7.86
CA GLN A 83 1.79 -15.19 8.22
C GLN A 83 0.38 -15.77 8.36
N LEU A 84 -0.59 -14.99 8.85
CA LEU A 84 -1.99 -15.43 8.92
C LEU A 84 -2.55 -15.78 7.53
N PHE A 85 -2.22 -14.97 6.53
CA PHE A 85 -2.56 -15.25 5.14
C PHE A 85 -1.85 -16.50 4.59
N MET A 86 -0.59 -16.71 4.93
CA MET A 86 0.15 -17.89 4.47
C MET A 86 -0.35 -19.19 5.12
N GLN A 87 -0.63 -19.15 6.43
CA GLN A 87 -1.00 -20.33 7.22
C GLN A 87 -2.49 -20.67 7.13
N ARG A 88 -3.35 -19.68 6.87
CA ARG A 88 -4.81 -19.85 6.69
C ARG A 88 -5.56 -20.43 7.91
N GLU A 89 -4.91 -20.52 9.06
CA GLU A 89 -5.49 -21.15 10.28
C GLU A 89 -6.72 -20.43 10.81
N ILE A 90 -6.86 -19.13 10.51
CA ILE A 90 -7.99 -18.31 10.98
C ILE A 90 -9.14 -18.20 9.97
N ASP A 91 -9.04 -18.77 8.79
CA ASP A 91 -10.04 -18.59 7.73
C ASP A 91 -11.44 -19.06 8.14
N SER A 92 -11.51 -20.14 8.93
CA SER A 92 -12.77 -20.64 9.49
C SER A 92 -13.43 -19.70 10.52
N LYS A 93 -12.65 -18.73 11.04
CA LYS A 93 -13.12 -17.74 12.04
C LYS A 93 -13.59 -16.45 11.40
N LYS A 94 -13.72 -16.40 10.05
CA LYS A 94 -14.10 -15.18 9.33
C LYS A 94 -15.33 -14.51 9.93
N ILE A 95 -15.21 -13.23 10.26
CA ILE A 95 -16.30 -12.36 10.65
C ILE A 95 -16.25 -11.16 9.73
N LYS A 96 -17.31 -10.92 8.97
CA LYS A 96 -17.43 -9.73 8.15
C LYS A 96 -17.74 -8.54 9.04
N TYR A 97 -16.88 -7.55 9.03
CA TYR A 97 -17.06 -6.25 9.68
C TYR A 97 -17.66 -5.21 8.74
N GLY A 98 -17.69 -5.49 7.45
CA GLY A 98 -18.29 -4.68 6.39
C GLY A 98 -19.02 -5.54 5.36
N ASP A 99 -19.70 -4.91 4.44
CA ASP A 99 -20.49 -5.51 3.36
C ASP A 99 -20.15 -4.94 1.97
N GLU A 100 -18.99 -4.28 1.87
CA GLU A 100 -18.55 -3.65 0.62
C GLU A 100 -18.34 -4.66 -0.50
N ILE A 101 -17.91 -5.86 -0.14
CA ILE A 101 -17.68 -6.94 -1.12
C ILE A 101 -18.13 -8.29 -0.58
N ASN A 102 -18.45 -9.18 -1.52
CA ASN A 102 -18.75 -10.58 -1.20
C ASN A 102 -17.80 -11.51 -1.95
N VAL A 103 -16.69 -11.85 -1.30
CA VAL A 103 -15.68 -12.79 -1.80
C VAL A 103 -15.56 -13.93 -0.80
N ASP A 104 -15.52 -15.17 -1.32
CA ASP A 104 -15.29 -16.32 -0.47
C ASP A 104 -13.79 -16.47 -0.19
N VAL A 105 -13.43 -16.60 1.08
CA VAL A 105 -12.05 -16.77 1.50
C VAL A 105 -11.42 -18.03 0.91
N ASP A 106 -12.21 -19.10 0.74
CA ASP A 106 -11.74 -20.36 0.17
C ASP A 106 -11.42 -20.25 -1.33
N ALA A 107 -12.01 -19.26 -2.02
CA ALA A 107 -11.70 -18.95 -3.41
C ALA A 107 -10.38 -18.17 -3.60
N VAL A 108 -9.82 -17.62 -2.52
CA VAL A 108 -8.56 -16.86 -2.58
C VAL A 108 -7.37 -17.80 -2.52
N THR A 109 -6.55 -17.78 -3.56
CA THR A 109 -5.32 -18.57 -3.61
C THR A 109 -4.33 -18.08 -2.55
N SER A 110 -3.72 -19.00 -1.80
CA SER A 110 -2.71 -18.70 -0.80
C SER A 110 -1.29 -19.04 -1.26
N ALA A 111 -0.31 -18.45 -0.58
CA ALA A 111 1.08 -18.79 -0.76
C ALA A 111 1.36 -20.23 -0.28
N THR A 112 2.17 -20.97 -1.03
CA THR A 112 2.81 -22.17 -0.48
C THR A 112 3.79 -21.71 0.59
N THR A 113 3.70 -22.31 1.78
CA THR A 113 4.64 -22.03 2.87
C THR A 113 6.08 -22.26 2.40
N PRO A 114 6.96 -21.27 2.49
CA PRO A 114 8.35 -21.43 2.06
C PRO A 114 9.09 -22.46 2.92
N TYR A 115 10.02 -23.17 2.31
CA TYR A 115 10.89 -24.13 3.01
C TYR A 115 12.04 -23.46 3.79
N VAL A 116 12.22 -22.15 3.60
CA VAL A 116 13.26 -21.36 4.24
C VAL A 116 12.64 -20.21 5.03
N ASP A 117 13.33 -19.77 6.06
CA ASP A 117 12.92 -18.57 6.79
C ASP A 117 13.05 -17.33 5.90
N MET A 118 11.90 -16.78 5.49
CA MET A 118 11.83 -15.60 4.63
C MET A 118 12.11 -14.29 5.36
N THR A 119 12.33 -14.33 6.68
CA THR A 119 12.83 -13.18 7.45
C THR A 119 14.34 -13.01 7.30
N PHE A 120 15.03 -14.05 6.82
CA PHE A 120 16.48 -14.12 6.72
C PHE A 120 17.20 -13.82 8.06
N GLY A 121 16.51 -14.08 9.18
CA GLY A 121 17.01 -13.81 10.52
C GLY A 121 16.98 -12.32 10.93
N MET A 122 16.36 -11.44 10.14
CA MET A 122 16.32 -10.01 10.42
C MET A 122 15.21 -9.60 11.41
N GLY A 123 14.25 -10.50 11.73
CA GLY A 123 13.17 -10.28 12.70
C GLY A 123 11.78 -10.50 12.09
N SER A 124 10.80 -10.84 12.95
CA SER A 124 9.42 -11.13 12.54
C SER A 124 8.37 -10.31 13.31
N ASN A 125 8.38 -10.31 14.64
CA ASN A 125 7.35 -9.63 15.43
C ASN A 125 7.43 -8.11 15.27
N GLU A 126 6.35 -7.51 14.73
CA GLU A 126 6.25 -6.09 14.40
C GLU A 126 7.23 -5.62 13.31
N TYR A 127 7.89 -6.53 12.60
CA TYR A 127 8.73 -6.21 11.46
C TYR A 127 7.96 -6.34 10.15
N PRO A 128 8.30 -5.54 9.11
CA PRO A 128 7.62 -5.62 7.83
C PRO A 128 7.82 -6.98 7.15
N ALA A 129 6.79 -7.51 6.55
CA ALA A 129 6.88 -8.68 5.68
C ALA A 129 7.61 -8.31 4.39
N ILE A 130 8.53 -9.18 3.95
CA ILE A 130 9.39 -8.94 2.80
C ILE A 130 9.39 -10.10 1.81
N SER A 131 10.07 -9.91 0.69
CA SER A 131 10.38 -10.96 -0.31
C SER A 131 9.15 -11.60 -0.95
N MET A 132 7.98 -10.94 -0.95
CA MET A 132 6.81 -11.40 -1.69
C MET A 132 6.76 -10.79 -3.09
N THR A 133 6.09 -11.48 -4.01
CA THR A 133 5.75 -10.92 -5.31
C THR A 133 4.62 -9.91 -5.18
N GLN A 134 4.47 -9.02 -6.18
CA GLN A 134 3.31 -8.13 -6.24
C GLN A 134 1.98 -8.91 -6.29
N LEU A 135 1.96 -10.07 -6.96
CA LEU A 135 0.80 -10.94 -6.99
C LEU A 135 0.46 -11.47 -5.59
N ALA A 136 1.46 -11.93 -4.82
CA ALA A 136 1.23 -12.41 -3.46
C ALA A 136 0.73 -11.29 -2.54
N ALA A 137 1.27 -10.08 -2.66
CA ALA A 137 0.78 -8.90 -1.94
C ALA A 137 -0.68 -8.56 -2.33
N SER A 138 -1.03 -8.67 -3.61
CA SER A 138 -2.41 -8.49 -4.08
C SER A 138 -3.35 -9.58 -3.56
N LYS A 139 -2.91 -10.84 -3.52
CA LYS A 139 -3.70 -11.96 -2.96
C LYS A 139 -3.89 -11.83 -1.45
N PHE A 140 -2.92 -11.27 -0.74
CA PHE A 140 -3.12 -10.88 0.65
C PHE A 140 -4.27 -9.85 0.80
N CYS A 141 -4.31 -8.83 -0.05
CA CYS A 141 -5.40 -7.85 -0.04
C CYS A 141 -6.77 -8.50 -0.33
N GLU A 142 -6.82 -9.43 -1.28
CA GLU A 142 -8.03 -10.18 -1.62
C GLU A 142 -8.48 -11.06 -0.44
N TRP A 143 -7.55 -11.76 0.22
CA TRP A 143 -7.81 -12.52 1.43
C TRP A 143 -8.32 -11.65 2.58
N LEU A 144 -7.66 -10.54 2.87
CA LEU A 144 -8.09 -9.62 3.92
C LEU A 144 -9.49 -9.07 3.64
N SER A 145 -9.77 -8.80 2.37
CA SER A 145 -11.10 -8.36 1.93
C SER A 145 -12.16 -9.44 2.16
N ALA A 146 -11.85 -10.70 1.83
CA ALA A 146 -12.75 -11.83 2.07
C ALA A 146 -12.98 -12.08 3.57
N MET A 147 -11.94 -11.92 4.40
CA MET A 147 -12.03 -12.08 5.86
C MET A 147 -12.86 -11.01 6.53
N THR A 148 -12.84 -9.77 6.01
CA THR A 148 -13.42 -8.61 6.70
C THR A 148 -14.70 -8.08 6.05
N GLY A 149 -14.96 -8.36 4.77
CA GLY A 149 -16.05 -7.79 3.98
C GLY A 149 -15.79 -6.35 3.51
N ASN A 150 -14.67 -5.73 3.89
CA ASN A 150 -14.21 -4.45 3.39
C ASN A 150 -13.26 -4.65 2.20
N TYR A 151 -13.24 -3.73 1.26
CA TYR A 151 -12.41 -3.86 0.07
C TYR A 151 -11.00 -3.30 0.28
N TYR A 152 -9.98 -4.14 0.17
CA TYR A 152 -8.56 -3.78 0.25
C TYR A 152 -7.82 -4.09 -1.04
N ARG A 153 -6.82 -3.27 -1.36
CA ARG A 153 -5.89 -3.46 -2.49
C ARG A 153 -4.54 -2.81 -2.20
N LEU A 154 -3.58 -3.03 -3.08
CA LEU A 154 -2.37 -2.22 -3.11
C LEU A 154 -2.71 -0.77 -3.52
N PRO A 155 -1.93 0.22 -3.08
CA PRO A 155 -2.06 1.60 -3.56
C PRO A 155 -1.72 1.69 -5.05
N THR A 156 -2.33 2.63 -5.75
CA THR A 156 -1.75 3.13 -6.99
C THR A 156 -0.47 3.90 -6.69
N GLU A 157 0.37 4.09 -7.69
CA GLU A 157 1.59 4.90 -7.54
C GLU A 157 1.27 6.33 -7.07
N ALA A 158 0.19 6.90 -7.59
CA ALA A 158 -0.25 8.24 -7.24
C ALA A 158 -0.81 8.34 -5.81
N GLU A 159 -1.60 7.37 -5.36
CA GLU A 159 -2.07 7.30 -3.96
C GLU A 159 -0.90 7.17 -3.00
N TRP A 160 0.09 6.36 -3.35
CA TRP A 160 1.29 6.18 -2.54
C TRP A 160 2.08 7.50 -2.39
N GLU A 161 2.34 8.22 -3.50
CA GLU A 161 3.07 9.49 -3.47
C GLU A 161 2.29 10.60 -2.75
N TYR A 162 0.96 10.66 -2.93
CA TYR A 162 0.07 11.55 -2.20
C TYR A 162 0.19 11.33 -0.68
N ALA A 163 0.11 10.07 -0.25
CA ALA A 163 0.25 9.67 1.14
C ALA A 163 1.65 9.98 1.70
N CYS A 164 2.70 9.71 0.93
CA CYS A 164 4.08 9.98 1.31
C CYS A 164 4.34 11.47 1.53
N ARG A 165 3.86 12.31 0.62
CA ARG A 165 4.02 13.76 0.70
C ARG A 165 3.26 14.38 1.86
N ALA A 166 2.09 13.88 2.22
CA ALA A 166 1.27 14.40 3.30
C ALA A 166 1.11 15.94 3.26
N GLY A 167 0.84 16.48 2.05
CA GLY A 167 0.72 17.93 1.79
C GLY A 167 2.03 18.65 1.50
N SER A 168 3.19 17.98 1.57
CA SER A 168 4.50 18.58 1.26
C SER A 168 4.78 18.61 -0.24
N GLU A 169 5.37 19.68 -0.75
CA GLU A 169 5.96 19.78 -2.10
C GLU A 169 7.48 19.51 -2.10
N SER A 170 8.07 19.22 -0.94
CA SER A 170 9.50 19.00 -0.75
C SER A 170 9.96 17.62 -1.26
N ALA A 171 11.27 17.41 -1.29
CA ALA A 171 11.89 16.16 -1.69
C ALA A 171 11.46 14.98 -0.79
N TYR A 172 11.28 15.24 0.50
CA TYR A 172 10.74 14.30 1.49
C TYR A 172 9.45 14.85 2.11
N GLY A 173 8.63 14.02 2.71
CA GLY A 173 7.39 14.45 3.36
C GLY A 173 7.62 15.44 4.52
N PHE A 174 8.80 15.44 5.13
CA PHE A 174 9.20 16.31 6.23
C PHE A 174 9.97 17.57 5.80
N GLY A 175 10.47 17.66 4.54
CA GLY A 175 11.27 18.79 4.06
C GLY A 175 12.29 18.43 2.99
N ASN A 176 13.26 19.32 2.77
CA ASN A 176 14.32 19.13 1.77
C ASN A 176 15.68 18.73 2.37
N ASP A 177 15.84 18.82 3.70
CA ASP A 177 17.11 18.53 4.36
C ASP A 177 17.30 17.04 4.60
N ALA A 178 18.17 16.42 3.82
CA ALA A 178 18.51 15.01 3.98
C ALA A 178 19.20 14.68 5.32
N ASN A 179 19.73 15.67 6.06
CA ASN A 179 20.29 15.43 7.38
C ASN A 179 19.24 15.03 8.42
N GLU A 180 17.96 15.42 8.20
CA GLU A 180 16.86 15.03 9.07
C GLU A 180 16.34 13.61 8.77
N LEU A 181 16.77 13.01 7.65
CA LEU A 181 16.24 11.72 7.17
C LEU A 181 16.38 10.61 8.22
N ALA A 182 17.45 10.62 9.03
CA ALA A 182 17.68 9.64 10.06
C ALA A 182 16.61 9.59 11.15
N ASP A 183 15.84 10.66 11.34
CA ASP A 183 14.73 10.73 12.27
C ASP A 183 13.45 10.06 11.73
N TYR A 184 13.31 10.03 10.39
CA TYR A 184 12.10 9.58 9.70
C TYR A 184 12.26 8.24 8.99
N ALA A 185 13.50 7.76 8.77
CA ALA A 185 13.78 6.64 7.90
C ALA A 185 14.84 5.69 8.44
N TRP A 186 14.67 4.40 8.09
CA TRP A 186 15.73 3.40 8.13
C TRP A 186 16.26 3.17 6.71
N TYR A 187 17.55 3.44 6.49
CA TYR A 187 18.20 3.38 5.18
C TYR A 187 19.66 2.93 5.33
N ASP A 188 20.45 2.90 4.27
CA ASP A 188 21.80 2.34 4.27
C ASP A 188 22.74 2.90 5.36
N TYR A 189 22.54 4.18 5.70
CA TYR A 189 23.36 4.86 6.71
C TYR A 189 23.10 4.38 8.15
N ASN A 190 21.85 4.06 8.52
CA ASN A 190 21.44 3.85 9.91
C ASN A 190 20.73 2.52 10.19
N SER A 191 20.43 1.72 9.18
CA SER A 191 19.67 0.47 9.31
C SER A 191 20.44 -0.67 9.98
N GLY A 192 21.78 -0.60 9.99
CA GLY A 192 22.61 -1.71 10.44
C GLY A 192 22.55 -2.93 9.52
N GLY A 193 22.23 -2.71 8.23
CA GLY A 193 22.21 -3.75 7.20
C GLY A 193 20.94 -4.64 7.25
N LYS A 194 19.84 -4.18 7.85
CA LYS A 194 18.56 -4.90 7.95
C LYS A 194 17.38 -3.95 8.11
N TYR A 195 16.18 -4.43 7.78
CA TYR A 195 14.95 -3.72 8.11
C TYR A 195 14.73 -3.69 9.64
N GLN A 196 13.88 -2.78 10.08
CA GLN A 196 13.59 -2.53 11.49
C GLN A 196 12.09 -2.67 11.76
N LYS A 197 11.70 -2.68 13.03
CA LYS A 197 10.28 -2.68 13.43
C LYS A 197 9.56 -1.49 12.83
N VAL A 198 8.35 -1.72 12.33
CA VAL A 198 7.50 -0.67 11.78
C VAL A 198 7.22 0.42 12.82
N GLY A 199 7.07 1.66 12.39
CA GLY A 199 6.70 2.76 13.26
C GLY A 199 7.76 3.22 14.25
N SER A 200 9.00 2.72 14.15
CA SER A 200 10.08 3.09 15.08
C SER A 200 10.75 4.44 14.76
N LYS A 201 10.39 5.06 13.65
CA LYS A 201 10.81 6.42 13.25
C LYS A 201 9.61 7.38 13.29
N LYS A 202 9.88 8.69 13.19
CA LYS A 202 8.82 9.71 13.16
C LYS A 202 7.90 9.51 11.96
N PRO A 203 6.58 9.74 12.11
CA PRO A 203 5.65 9.71 11.00
C PRO A 203 5.73 11.00 10.17
N ASN A 204 5.13 10.98 8.98
CA ASN A 204 4.86 12.19 8.22
C ASN A 204 3.69 12.99 8.82
N ASN A 205 3.33 14.11 8.21
CA ASN A 205 2.28 15.02 8.72
C ASN A 205 0.87 14.38 8.79
N TRP A 206 0.64 13.26 8.12
CA TRP A 206 -0.62 12.51 8.20
C TRP A 206 -0.55 11.27 9.09
N GLY A 207 0.53 11.14 9.88
CA GLY A 207 0.69 10.04 10.83
C GLY A 207 1.15 8.73 10.20
N LEU A 208 1.61 8.72 8.94
CA LEU A 208 2.11 7.53 8.26
C LEU A 208 3.59 7.36 8.52
N HIS A 209 3.98 6.16 8.94
CA HIS A 209 5.36 5.79 9.22
C HIS A 209 6.01 5.08 8.02
N ASP A 210 7.33 5.11 8.01
CA ASP A 210 8.20 4.33 7.12
C ASP A 210 7.97 4.60 5.62
N MET A 211 7.41 5.79 5.29
CA MET A 211 7.20 6.21 3.90
C MET A 211 8.52 6.51 3.17
N HIS A 212 9.63 6.64 3.90
CA HIS A 212 10.97 6.93 3.43
C HIS A 212 11.94 5.88 3.96
N GLY A 213 12.00 4.68 3.37
CA GLY A 213 12.94 3.63 3.77
C GLY A 213 12.27 2.44 4.44
N ASN A 214 12.92 1.81 5.38
CA ASN A 214 12.59 0.52 5.97
C ASN A 214 12.44 -0.56 4.88
N VAL A 215 11.26 -0.80 4.30
CA VAL A 215 11.14 -1.62 3.10
C VAL A 215 10.52 -0.85 1.95
N ALA A 216 10.97 -1.13 0.73
CA ALA A 216 10.35 -0.60 -0.47
C ALA A 216 8.98 -1.25 -0.68
N GLU A 217 8.04 -0.55 -1.31
CA GLU A 217 6.64 -0.97 -1.33
C GLU A 217 6.09 -1.17 -2.74
N TRP A 218 5.40 -2.29 -2.93
CA TRP A 218 4.66 -2.55 -4.15
C TRP A 218 3.52 -1.55 -4.32
N THR A 219 3.39 -1.00 -5.53
CA THR A 219 2.19 -0.33 -6.02
C THR A 219 1.54 -1.11 -7.17
N LEU A 220 0.33 -0.75 -7.57
CA LEU A 220 -0.41 -1.46 -8.64
C LEU A 220 0.17 -1.24 -10.03
N ASP A 221 0.85 -0.12 -10.24
CA ASP A 221 1.14 0.42 -11.56
C ASP A 221 2.19 -0.34 -12.34
N GLN A 222 1.99 -0.43 -13.66
CA GLN A 222 3.05 -0.75 -14.58
C GLN A 222 4.06 0.38 -14.62
N TYR A 223 5.32 0.09 -14.38
CA TYR A 223 6.36 1.09 -14.55
C TYR A 223 6.56 1.44 -16.03
N SER A 224 6.56 2.74 -16.30
CA SER A 224 7.01 3.32 -17.55
C SER A 224 7.78 4.62 -17.25
N PRO A 225 8.99 4.81 -17.77
CA PRO A 225 9.76 6.02 -17.51
C PRO A 225 9.13 7.28 -18.12
N ARG A 226 8.12 7.12 -18.97
CA ARG A 226 7.42 8.22 -19.65
C ARG A 226 5.93 8.31 -19.30
N SER A 227 5.45 7.58 -18.28
CA SER A 227 4.02 7.58 -17.93
C SER A 227 3.47 8.97 -17.61
N TYR A 228 4.27 9.83 -16.99
CA TYR A 228 3.85 11.18 -16.58
C TYR A 228 3.61 12.14 -17.74
N TYR A 229 4.21 11.89 -18.91
CA TYR A 229 4.01 12.76 -20.09
C TYR A 229 2.57 12.78 -20.60
N SER A 230 1.80 11.73 -20.35
CA SER A 230 0.37 11.66 -20.72
C SER A 230 -0.51 12.62 -19.92
N TYR A 231 -0.01 13.16 -18.82
CA TYR A 231 -0.77 14.02 -17.90
C TYR A 231 -0.35 15.50 -17.97
N VAL A 232 0.57 15.87 -18.86
CA VAL A 232 0.97 17.26 -19.03
C VAL A 232 -0.23 18.10 -19.50
N ASN A 233 -0.41 19.27 -18.86
CA ASN A 233 -1.49 20.23 -19.12
C ASN A 233 -2.92 19.75 -18.80
N GLN A 234 -3.06 18.72 -18.00
CA GLN A 234 -4.36 18.28 -17.48
C GLN A 234 -4.23 17.77 -16.04
N ILE A 235 -5.33 17.81 -15.29
CA ILE A 235 -5.38 17.16 -13.98
C ILE A 235 -5.65 15.67 -14.20
N ALA A 236 -4.74 14.83 -13.75
CA ALA A 236 -4.93 13.38 -13.78
C ALA A 236 -5.84 12.96 -12.61
N ASN A 237 -7.03 12.45 -12.91
CA ASN A 237 -7.98 12.01 -11.89
C ASN A 237 -7.73 10.54 -11.56
N ASN A 238 -7.35 10.24 -10.31
CA ASN A 238 -7.08 8.88 -9.81
C ASN A 238 -6.25 8.05 -10.81
N PRO A 239 -5.09 8.53 -11.28
CA PRO A 239 -4.37 7.89 -12.35
C PRO A 239 -3.90 6.49 -11.92
N TYR A 240 -4.07 5.53 -12.83
CA TYR A 240 -3.64 4.15 -12.67
C TYR A 240 -3.13 3.62 -14.02
N ASN A 241 -1.86 3.31 -14.09
CA ASN A 241 -1.27 2.66 -15.25
C ASN A 241 -1.42 1.14 -15.14
N LYS A 242 -2.59 0.62 -15.60
CA LYS A 242 -2.92 -0.80 -15.48
C LYS A 242 -1.81 -1.68 -16.06
N ALA A 243 -1.40 -2.62 -15.26
CA ALA A 243 -0.28 -3.49 -15.58
C ALA A 243 -0.62 -4.49 -16.69
N GLN A 244 0.21 -4.46 -17.76
CA GLN A 244 0.10 -5.33 -18.94
C GLN A 244 1.16 -6.44 -18.95
N LYS A 245 2.27 -6.24 -18.21
CA LYS A 245 3.42 -7.15 -18.19
C LYS A 245 3.82 -7.45 -16.76
N LEU A 246 4.42 -8.61 -16.53
CA LEU A 246 4.92 -8.98 -15.21
C LEU A 246 6.00 -8.02 -14.70
N TYR A 247 6.86 -7.54 -15.58
CA TYR A 247 7.94 -6.60 -15.32
C TYR A 247 8.00 -5.52 -16.40
N PRO A 248 8.48 -4.29 -16.07
CA PRO A 248 8.67 -3.77 -14.71
C PRO A 248 7.36 -3.27 -14.09
N ARG A 249 7.23 -3.39 -12.77
CA ARG A 249 6.18 -2.79 -11.94
C ARG A 249 6.79 -1.66 -11.13
N VAL A 250 5.95 -0.74 -10.63
CA VAL A 250 6.42 0.36 -9.79
C VAL A 250 6.60 -0.09 -8.34
N VAL A 251 7.74 0.28 -7.77
CA VAL A 251 8.06 0.16 -6.35
C VAL A 251 8.47 1.54 -5.83
N ARG A 252 8.05 1.86 -4.61
CA ARG A 252 8.22 3.19 -4.03
C ARG A 252 8.90 3.12 -2.65
N GLY A 253 9.33 4.30 -2.12
CA GLY A 253 9.80 4.48 -0.74
C GLY A 253 11.30 4.28 -0.52
N GLY A 254 11.96 3.46 -1.33
CA GLY A 254 13.31 3.00 -1.01
C GLY A 254 13.30 2.05 0.18
N SER A 255 14.45 1.65 0.70
CA SER A 255 14.53 0.62 1.74
C SER A 255 15.74 0.79 2.65
N TRP A 256 15.87 -0.09 3.64
CA TRP A 256 16.98 -0.18 4.57
C TRP A 256 18.39 -0.28 3.92
N MET A 257 18.45 -0.62 2.63
CA MET A 257 19.70 -0.72 1.87
C MET A 257 19.84 0.36 0.78
N SER A 258 18.93 1.32 0.74
CA SER A 258 18.90 2.38 -0.27
C SER A 258 19.63 3.62 0.24
N SER A 259 20.27 4.35 -0.67
CA SER A 259 20.85 5.66 -0.37
C SER A 259 19.76 6.73 -0.25
N ASP A 260 20.03 7.81 0.45
CA ASP A 260 19.14 8.91 0.78
C ASP A 260 18.31 9.41 -0.40
N TYR A 261 18.95 9.62 -1.57
CA TYR A 261 18.26 10.14 -2.76
C TYR A 261 17.20 9.20 -3.33
N ARG A 262 17.24 7.90 -2.99
CA ARG A 262 16.23 6.91 -3.37
C ARG A 262 15.00 6.93 -2.47
N LEU A 263 15.09 7.60 -1.34
CA LEU A 263 14.01 7.71 -0.36
C LEU A 263 13.10 8.93 -0.59
N ARG A 264 13.39 9.78 -1.60
CA ARG A 264 12.56 10.96 -1.91
C ARG A 264 11.13 10.55 -2.28
N SER A 265 10.18 11.39 -1.95
CA SER A 265 8.75 11.13 -2.20
C SER A 265 8.45 10.79 -3.68
N SER A 266 9.18 11.41 -4.62
CA SER A 266 9.04 11.21 -6.06
C SER A 266 9.85 10.05 -6.63
N SER A 267 10.77 9.45 -5.85
CA SER A 267 11.67 8.41 -6.33
C SER A 267 10.91 7.16 -6.75
N ARG A 268 11.22 6.63 -7.93
CA ARG A 268 10.58 5.47 -8.56
C ARG A 268 11.59 4.35 -8.76
N THR A 269 11.20 3.12 -8.50
CA THR A 269 12.05 1.95 -8.75
C THR A 269 11.30 0.95 -9.63
N PRO A 270 11.84 0.60 -10.82
CA PRO A 270 11.27 -0.46 -11.65
C PRO A 270 11.59 -1.84 -11.06
N SER A 271 10.58 -2.69 -10.93
CA SER A 271 10.82 -4.08 -10.55
C SER A 271 11.58 -4.83 -11.65
N ASN A 272 12.33 -5.86 -11.26
CA ASN A 272 13.24 -6.56 -12.16
C ASN A 272 13.06 -8.09 -12.09
N LYS A 273 13.12 -8.76 -13.25
CA LYS A 273 13.10 -10.22 -13.34
C LYS A 273 14.22 -10.89 -12.53
N ASN A 274 15.33 -10.19 -12.30
CA ASN A 274 16.48 -10.69 -11.54
C ASN A 274 16.17 -10.85 -10.04
N TRP A 275 15.07 -10.29 -9.54
CA TRP A 275 14.63 -10.50 -8.15
C TRP A 275 14.10 -11.91 -7.87
N LYS A 276 14.11 -12.80 -8.87
CA LYS A 276 13.73 -14.22 -8.77
C LYS A 276 14.83 -15.17 -9.26
N LYS A 277 16.09 -14.81 -9.12
CA LYS A 277 17.21 -15.64 -9.61
C LYS A 277 17.32 -16.97 -8.84
N GLN A 278 17.09 -16.92 -7.53
CA GLN A 278 17.25 -18.08 -6.64
C GLN A 278 16.05 -19.03 -6.65
N ASP A 279 14.93 -18.65 -7.28
CA ASP A 279 13.79 -19.57 -7.45
C ASP A 279 14.26 -20.81 -8.23
N PRO A 280 14.21 -22.02 -7.64
CA PRO A 280 14.68 -23.23 -8.29
C PRO A 280 13.72 -23.77 -9.36
N GLN A 281 12.51 -23.25 -9.45
CA GLN A 281 11.49 -23.75 -10.39
C GLN A 281 11.78 -23.32 -11.84
N ILE A 282 11.50 -24.22 -12.78
CA ILE A 282 11.59 -23.96 -14.21
C ILE A 282 10.26 -24.40 -14.87
N PRO A 283 9.46 -23.44 -15.43
CA PRO A 283 9.69 -22.01 -15.42
C PRO A 283 9.62 -21.42 -14.01
N LYS A 284 10.31 -20.30 -13.79
CA LYS A 284 10.31 -19.59 -12.49
C LYS A 284 8.89 -19.35 -12.00
N SER A 285 8.64 -19.58 -10.71
CA SER A 285 7.35 -19.38 -10.08
C SER A 285 6.83 -17.95 -10.31
N ARG A 286 5.60 -17.79 -10.72
CA ARG A 286 4.95 -16.48 -10.84
C ARG A 286 4.50 -15.94 -9.48
N TRP A 287 4.40 -16.81 -8.44
CA TRP A 287 3.36 -16.65 -7.45
C TRP A 287 3.80 -16.00 -6.15
N TRP A 288 4.88 -16.44 -5.46
CA TRP A 288 4.92 -16.15 -4.05
C TRP A 288 6.12 -15.35 -3.57
N HIS A 289 7.34 -15.71 -4.00
CA HIS A 289 8.54 -15.15 -3.39
C HIS A 289 9.49 -14.53 -4.42
N THR A 290 10.27 -13.56 -3.91
CA THR A 290 11.36 -12.91 -4.64
C THR A 290 12.64 -13.01 -3.82
N ASP A 291 13.78 -12.68 -4.43
CA ASP A 291 15.07 -12.52 -3.75
C ASP A 291 15.26 -11.10 -3.18
N ALA A 292 14.22 -10.27 -3.31
CA ALA A 292 14.24 -8.87 -2.92
C ALA A 292 13.92 -8.72 -1.42
N GLN A 293 14.93 -8.93 -0.57
CA GLN A 293 14.82 -8.83 0.89
C GLN A 293 14.50 -7.41 1.41
N PHE A 294 14.43 -6.46 0.50
CA PHE A 294 14.14 -5.06 0.78
C PHE A 294 12.71 -4.66 0.40
N LEU A 295 11.88 -5.59 -0.04
CA LEU A 295 10.61 -5.30 -0.71
C LEU A 295 9.43 -5.89 0.04
N GLY A 296 8.55 -5.03 0.49
CA GLY A 296 7.30 -5.31 1.17
C GLY A 296 6.13 -4.58 0.51
N PHE A 297 5.12 -4.23 1.29
CA PHE A 297 3.95 -3.48 0.81
C PHE A 297 3.13 -2.91 1.95
N ARG A 298 2.31 -1.91 1.65
CA ARG A 298 1.16 -1.47 2.46
C ARG A 298 -0.12 -1.56 1.66
N ILE A 299 -1.27 -1.39 2.32
CA ILE A 299 -2.57 -1.55 1.71
C ILE A 299 -3.38 -0.26 1.78
N VAL A 300 -4.35 -0.15 0.87
CA VAL A 300 -5.36 0.91 0.87
C VAL A 300 -6.76 0.33 0.83
N ARG A 301 -7.72 1.12 1.33
CA ARG A 301 -9.16 0.92 1.20
C ARG A 301 -9.75 2.21 0.64
N PRO A 302 -10.27 2.24 -0.60
CA PRO A 302 -10.91 3.42 -1.14
C PRO A 302 -12.20 3.73 -0.39
N TYR A 303 -12.54 5.02 -0.22
CA TYR A 303 -13.79 5.44 0.44
C TYR A 303 -15.01 4.97 -0.33
N LYS A 304 -14.93 4.96 -1.66
CA LYS A 304 -15.94 4.37 -2.54
C LYS A 304 -15.33 3.19 -3.28
N VAL A 305 -15.90 2.02 -3.10
CA VAL A 305 -15.47 0.82 -3.84
C VAL A 305 -15.82 0.99 -5.32
N PRO A 306 -14.85 0.88 -6.24
CA PRO A 306 -15.13 0.93 -7.67
C PRO A 306 -16.02 -0.23 -8.11
N GLU A 307 -16.93 -0.02 -9.07
CA GLU A 307 -17.76 -1.10 -9.61
C GLU A 307 -16.92 -2.25 -10.18
N ASN A 308 -15.80 -1.92 -10.81
CA ASN A 308 -14.84 -2.88 -11.34
C ASN A 308 -13.71 -3.21 -10.36
N TYR A 309 -13.97 -3.25 -9.06
CA TYR A 309 -12.97 -3.41 -8.00
C TYR A 309 -12.04 -4.63 -8.20
N LYS A 310 -12.53 -5.71 -8.83
CA LYS A 310 -11.73 -6.92 -9.12
C LYS A 310 -10.58 -6.65 -10.11
N ASP A 311 -10.68 -5.60 -10.94
CA ASP A 311 -9.63 -5.22 -11.89
C ASP A 311 -8.36 -4.68 -11.21
N PHE A 312 -8.48 -4.28 -9.94
CA PHE A 312 -7.35 -3.81 -9.13
C PHE A 312 -6.68 -4.95 -8.34
N TRP A 313 -7.24 -6.16 -8.38
CA TRP A 313 -6.54 -7.34 -7.89
C TRP A 313 -5.79 -8.02 -9.04
N ILE A 314 -4.52 -8.33 -8.78
CA ILE A 314 -3.64 -8.95 -9.78
C ILE A 314 -4.01 -10.43 -9.91
N GLN A 315 -4.26 -10.87 -11.12
CA GLN A 315 -4.64 -12.24 -11.46
C GLN A 315 -3.43 -13.08 -11.89
#